data_8262e9b00a94c9770fc701c49a199fe4
#
_entry.id   8262e9b00a94c9770fc701c49a199fe4
#
_cell.length_a   1.000
_cell.length_b   1.000
_cell.length_c   1.000
_cell.angle_alpha   90.00
_cell.angle_beta   90.00
_cell.angle_gamma   90.00
#
_symmetry.space_group_name_H-M   'P 1'
#
loop_
_entity.id
_entity.type
_entity.pdbx_description
1 polymer ?
#
loop_
_entity_poly.entity_id
_entity_poly.type
_entity_poly.pdbx_seq_one_letter_code
_entity_poly.pdbx_strand_id
1 'polypeptide(L)'
;MREEALRYHAEGQSGKIAVVPTKPLASQHDFSLAYSPGVAEPCLEIVKNPLDAYKYTGKGNLVAVITNGTAVLGLGNIGALAGKPVMEGKSMLFKVFADIDAFDIEVDATDTDRFVETVKAIAPTFGGINLEDIKAPECFEIEARLREELDIPVMHDDQHGTAIISGAALLNGLEIAGKSIADARVVINGAGAAAVSIARLFLKLGLNCENLVLCDSKGVVSTRREDLNPVKEQLATDREDVDTLADALQGADVFLGVSAPGILTPEMVRTMAHDPLVLALANPTPEITYEEAMASRPDIIFATGRSDYPNQVNNVLAFPYLFRGALDVYASTINDEMKLAVTHALARLAKEPVPQEVLKTYGLKSLSFGREYLIPKPSDPRLLAVVATAVARAAIESGVAPKILHLPILTPQRQVQYLFFYQLILSFREPAFQYIIHF
;
A
#
# COMPACT_ATOMS: atom_id res chain seq x y z
N MET A 1 9.07 21.68 14.69
CA MET A 1 8.89 20.28 14.24
C MET A 1 9.56 19.25 15.16
N ARG A 2 10.91 19.25 15.42
CA ARG A 2 11.54 18.20 16.24
C ARG A 2 10.97 18.11 17.67
N GLU A 3 10.91 19.23 18.39
CA GLU A 3 10.38 19.28 19.75
C GLU A 3 8.88 18.95 19.82
N GLU A 4 8.12 19.40 18.84
CA GLU A 4 6.69 19.12 18.69
C GLU A 4 6.46 17.61 18.46
N ALA A 5 7.24 16.98 17.56
CA ALA A 5 7.16 15.54 17.32
C ALA A 5 7.51 14.73 18.58
N LEU A 6 8.55 15.12 19.32
CA LEU A 6 8.91 14.43 20.57
C LEU A 6 7.82 14.57 21.63
N ARG A 7 7.21 15.75 21.77
CA ARG A 7 6.08 15.97 22.67
C ARG A 7 4.87 15.13 22.29
N TYR A 8 4.52 15.12 20.98
CA TYR A 8 3.39 14.31 20.49
C TYR A 8 3.49 12.83 20.88
N HIS A 9 4.70 12.26 20.92
CA HIS A 9 4.91 10.86 21.27
C HIS A 9 5.03 10.59 22.78
N ALA A 10 5.36 11.61 23.58
CA ALA A 10 5.65 11.45 25.01
C ALA A 10 4.57 11.99 25.94
N GLU A 11 3.81 13.02 25.51
CA GLU A 11 2.81 13.66 26.37
C GLU A 11 1.51 12.84 26.48
N GLY A 12 0.91 12.83 27.65
CA GLY A 12 -0.29 12.03 27.94
C GLY A 12 0.05 10.55 28.07
N GLN A 13 -0.72 9.70 27.42
CA GLN A 13 -0.38 8.28 27.27
C GLN A 13 0.68 8.13 26.19
N SER A 14 1.83 7.58 26.54
CA SER A 14 2.92 7.35 25.57
C SER A 14 2.50 6.36 24.48
N GLY A 15 3.03 6.55 23.26
CA GLY A 15 2.70 5.73 22.12
C GLY A 15 1.43 6.18 21.39
N LYS A 16 0.99 5.40 20.39
CA LYS A 16 -0.12 5.76 19.51
C LYS A 16 -1.26 4.73 19.50
N ILE A 17 -1.06 3.59 20.11
CA ILE A 17 -2.04 2.49 20.17
C ILE A 17 -2.31 2.08 21.60
N ALA A 18 -3.50 1.54 21.85
CA ALA A 18 -3.90 0.97 23.12
C ALA A 18 -4.74 -0.28 22.87
N VAL A 19 -4.65 -1.25 23.79
CA VAL A 19 -5.50 -2.43 23.78
C VAL A 19 -6.66 -2.19 24.73
N VAL A 20 -7.89 -2.34 24.22
CA VAL A 20 -9.12 -2.15 25.02
C VAL A 20 -10.01 -3.38 24.92
N PRO A 21 -10.67 -3.80 26.02
CA PRO A 21 -11.63 -4.90 25.99
C PRO A 21 -12.88 -4.52 25.18
N THR A 22 -13.40 -5.47 24.39
CA THR A 22 -14.61 -5.30 23.56
C THR A 22 -15.86 -5.89 24.20
N LYS A 23 -15.72 -6.63 25.31
CA LYS A 23 -16.81 -7.26 26.04
C LYS A 23 -16.90 -6.70 27.45
N PRO A 24 -18.11 -6.57 28.03
CA PRO A 24 -18.26 -6.15 29.41
C PRO A 24 -17.72 -7.21 30.38
N LEU A 25 -17.22 -6.77 31.52
CA LEU A 25 -16.81 -7.60 32.65
C LEU A 25 -17.32 -6.95 33.95
N ALA A 26 -18.66 -6.91 34.10
CA ALA A 26 -19.30 -6.20 35.21
C ALA A 26 -19.94 -7.16 36.26
N SER A 27 -20.08 -8.43 35.95
CA SER A 27 -20.74 -9.42 36.78
C SER A 27 -19.97 -10.73 36.88
N GLN A 28 -20.27 -11.53 37.94
CA GLN A 28 -19.73 -12.91 38.05
C GLN A 28 -20.12 -13.78 36.88
N HIS A 29 -21.28 -13.51 36.28
CA HIS A 29 -21.73 -14.21 35.07
C HIS A 29 -20.85 -13.86 33.87
N ASP A 30 -20.57 -12.56 33.65
CA ASP A 30 -19.66 -12.12 32.58
C ASP A 30 -18.29 -12.78 32.72
N PHE A 31 -17.77 -12.81 33.97
CA PHE A 31 -16.49 -13.45 34.24
C PHE A 31 -16.50 -14.94 33.88
N SER A 32 -17.57 -15.65 34.23
CA SER A 32 -17.69 -17.09 33.90
C SER A 32 -17.81 -17.37 32.41
N LEU A 33 -18.38 -16.46 31.64
CA LEU A 33 -18.45 -16.55 30.16
C LEU A 33 -17.12 -16.13 29.51
N ALA A 34 -16.52 -15.05 29.98
CA ALA A 34 -15.31 -14.48 29.38
C ALA A 34 -14.05 -15.32 29.65
N TYR A 35 -14.02 -16.06 30.77
CA TYR A 35 -12.86 -16.84 31.18
C TYR A 35 -13.26 -18.26 31.59
N SER A 36 -13.27 -18.61 32.87
CA SER A 36 -13.53 -19.97 33.32
C SER A 36 -14.92 -20.08 33.94
N PRO A 37 -15.76 -21.09 33.56
CA PRO A 37 -15.49 -22.21 32.63
C PRO A 37 -15.91 -21.96 31.17
N GLY A 38 -16.67 -20.90 30.86
CA GLY A 38 -17.35 -20.70 29.59
C GLY A 38 -16.43 -20.60 28.38
N VAL A 39 -15.20 -20.11 28.55
CA VAL A 39 -14.20 -19.97 27.46
C VAL A 39 -13.80 -21.32 26.82
N ALA A 40 -14.06 -22.45 27.50
CA ALA A 40 -13.78 -23.76 26.93
C ALA A 40 -14.65 -24.07 25.70
N GLU A 41 -15.87 -23.55 25.64
CA GLU A 41 -16.80 -23.85 24.53
C GLU A 41 -16.29 -23.30 23.19
N PRO A 42 -15.95 -22.01 23.02
CA PRO A 42 -15.37 -21.55 21.77
C PRO A 42 -14.03 -22.24 21.44
N CYS A 43 -13.21 -22.62 22.40
CA CYS A 43 -12.00 -23.40 22.15
C CYS A 43 -12.34 -24.75 21.49
N LEU A 44 -13.33 -25.45 22.00
CA LEU A 44 -13.77 -26.75 21.46
C LEU A 44 -14.39 -26.62 20.05
N GLU A 45 -15.10 -25.54 19.76
CA GLU A 45 -15.60 -25.26 18.42
C GLU A 45 -14.45 -24.99 17.43
N ILE A 46 -13.45 -24.21 17.82
CA ILE A 46 -12.27 -23.95 16.98
C ILE A 46 -11.47 -25.24 16.71
N VAL A 47 -11.38 -26.14 17.69
CA VAL A 47 -10.76 -27.47 17.49
C VAL A 47 -11.50 -28.29 16.43
N LYS A 48 -12.85 -28.24 16.40
CA LYS A 48 -13.66 -28.93 15.39
C LYS A 48 -13.53 -28.27 14.01
N ASN A 49 -13.52 -26.95 13.96
CA ASN A 49 -13.42 -26.17 12.73
C ASN A 49 -12.49 -24.95 12.96
N PRO A 50 -11.24 -24.98 12.48
CA PRO A 50 -10.27 -23.87 12.67
C PRO A 50 -10.76 -22.52 12.15
N LEU A 51 -11.66 -22.49 11.15
CA LEU A 51 -12.23 -21.23 10.63
C LEU A 51 -13.12 -20.53 11.67
N ASP A 52 -13.62 -21.23 12.68
CA ASP A 52 -14.39 -20.62 13.75
C ASP A 52 -13.56 -19.70 14.67
N ALA A 53 -12.22 -19.71 14.52
CA ALA A 53 -11.36 -18.68 15.13
C ALA A 53 -11.72 -17.27 14.65
N TYR A 54 -12.13 -17.11 13.41
CA TYR A 54 -12.61 -15.83 12.86
C TYR A 54 -13.94 -15.37 13.45
N LYS A 55 -14.75 -16.29 13.93
CA LYS A 55 -16.05 -16.04 14.57
C LYS A 55 -15.93 -15.73 16.07
N TYR A 56 -15.07 -16.46 16.78
CA TYR A 56 -15.02 -16.43 18.25
C TYR A 56 -13.88 -15.61 18.83
N THR A 57 -12.95 -15.11 17.98
CA THR A 57 -11.80 -14.32 18.41
C THR A 57 -11.66 -13.04 17.59
N GLY A 58 -10.73 -12.17 18.00
CA GLY A 58 -10.36 -10.97 17.22
C GLY A 58 -9.56 -11.22 15.95
N LYS A 59 -9.19 -12.48 15.65
CA LYS A 59 -8.32 -12.85 14.51
C LYS A 59 -8.78 -12.24 13.19
N GLY A 60 -10.08 -12.25 12.90
CA GLY A 60 -10.64 -11.78 11.62
C GLY A 60 -10.47 -10.28 11.38
N ASN A 61 -10.16 -9.50 12.41
CA ASN A 61 -9.94 -8.04 12.30
C ASN A 61 -8.56 -7.60 12.81
N LEU A 62 -7.62 -8.50 12.99
CA LEU A 62 -6.31 -8.21 13.58
C LEU A 62 -5.17 -8.44 12.58
N VAL A 63 -4.39 -7.40 12.32
CA VAL A 63 -3.20 -7.42 11.45
C VAL A 63 -1.94 -7.25 12.29
N ALA A 64 -0.89 -8.02 11.99
CA ALA A 64 0.44 -7.75 12.51
C ALA A 64 1.19 -6.79 11.57
N VAL A 65 1.75 -5.71 12.10
CA VAL A 65 2.71 -4.84 11.42
C VAL A 65 4.10 -5.26 11.87
N ILE A 66 4.85 -5.95 11.01
CA ILE A 66 6.09 -6.63 11.39
C ILE A 66 7.30 -5.99 10.69
N THR A 67 8.32 -5.67 11.49
CA THR A 67 9.59 -5.12 11.02
C THR A 67 10.79 -5.80 11.68
N ASN A 68 11.96 -5.72 11.04
CA ASN A 68 13.25 -5.91 11.71
C ASN A 68 14.09 -4.62 11.78
N GLY A 69 13.53 -3.50 11.34
CA GLY A 69 14.14 -2.18 11.42
C GLY A 69 15.36 -1.97 10.54
N THR A 70 15.50 -2.75 9.45
CA THR A 70 16.71 -2.70 8.59
C THR A 70 16.63 -1.66 7.48
N ALA A 71 15.46 -1.04 7.22
CA ALA A 71 15.26 -0.01 6.20
C ALA A 71 14.22 1.03 6.62
N VAL A 72 14.35 1.58 7.84
CA VAL A 72 13.37 2.48 8.43
C VAL A 72 13.44 3.86 7.79
N LEU A 73 12.40 4.25 7.02
CA LEU A 73 12.31 5.54 6.34
C LEU A 73 13.60 5.89 5.58
N GLY A 74 14.05 7.14 5.63
CA GLY A 74 15.36 7.58 5.12
C GLY A 74 16.53 7.37 6.10
N LEU A 75 16.30 6.75 7.27
CA LEU A 75 17.30 6.53 8.31
C LEU A 75 18.12 5.25 8.12
N GLY A 76 17.65 4.33 7.28
CA GLY A 76 18.29 3.05 7.01
C GLY A 76 18.15 2.04 8.15
N ASN A 77 19.21 1.27 8.41
CA ASN A 77 19.20 0.24 9.46
C ASN A 77 19.42 0.88 10.83
N ILE A 78 18.35 1.09 11.57
CA ILE A 78 18.37 1.62 12.95
C ILE A 78 17.98 0.56 13.99
N GLY A 79 17.69 -0.66 13.54
CA GLY A 79 17.28 -1.79 14.37
C GLY A 79 15.80 -1.80 14.75
N ALA A 80 15.34 -2.97 15.13
CA ALA A 80 13.92 -3.25 15.38
C ALA A 80 13.29 -2.29 16.41
N LEU A 81 13.90 -2.15 17.60
CA LEU A 81 13.35 -1.31 18.67
C LEU A 81 13.20 0.16 18.26
N ALA A 82 14.16 0.72 17.55
CA ALA A 82 14.09 2.12 17.11
C ALA A 82 13.06 2.36 15.99
N GLY A 83 12.64 1.32 15.27
CA GLY A 83 11.55 1.34 14.30
C GLY A 83 10.16 1.43 14.92
N LYS A 84 9.99 1.06 16.21
CA LYS A 84 8.68 0.99 16.87
C LYS A 84 7.79 2.23 16.70
N PRO A 85 8.26 3.48 16.82
CA PRO A 85 7.39 4.64 16.60
C PRO A 85 6.77 4.71 15.20
N VAL A 86 7.44 4.18 14.18
CA VAL A 86 6.91 4.08 12.81
C VAL A 86 5.85 2.99 12.75
N MET A 87 6.10 1.83 13.34
CA MET A 87 5.19 0.68 13.35
C MET A 87 3.88 0.98 14.11
N GLU A 88 3.97 1.66 15.26
CA GLU A 88 2.77 2.18 15.95
C GLU A 88 2.00 3.18 15.06
N GLY A 89 2.70 4.03 14.32
CA GLY A 89 2.09 4.93 13.34
C GLY A 89 1.33 4.17 12.26
N LYS A 90 1.93 3.13 11.70
CA LYS A 90 1.29 2.24 10.71
C LYS A 90 0.05 1.56 11.30
N SER A 91 0.15 1.04 12.52
CA SER A 91 -0.97 0.40 13.24
C SER A 91 -2.12 1.37 13.49
N MET A 92 -1.81 2.63 13.87
CA MET A 92 -2.81 3.69 13.99
C MET A 92 -3.53 3.97 12.65
N LEU A 93 -2.80 3.98 11.52
CA LEU A 93 -3.41 4.21 10.21
C LEU A 93 -4.34 3.06 9.81
N PHE A 94 -4.02 1.81 10.10
CA PHE A 94 -4.92 0.68 9.92
C PHE A 94 -6.24 0.90 10.67
N LYS A 95 -6.17 1.33 11.94
CA LYS A 95 -7.37 1.57 12.76
C LYS A 95 -8.19 2.75 12.26
N VAL A 96 -7.52 3.89 11.99
CA VAL A 96 -8.21 5.14 11.62
C VAL A 96 -8.89 5.02 10.25
N PHE A 97 -8.24 4.42 9.25
CA PHE A 97 -8.75 4.41 7.88
C PHE A 97 -9.60 3.20 7.54
N ALA A 98 -9.36 2.05 8.14
CA ALA A 98 -10.03 0.81 7.79
C ALA A 98 -10.70 0.07 8.96
N ASP A 99 -10.66 0.63 10.17
CA ASP A 99 -11.14 0.01 11.41
C ASP A 99 -10.57 -1.39 11.66
N ILE A 100 -9.32 -1.60 11.25
CA ILE A 100 -8.55 -2.82 11.48
C ILE A 100 -7.74 -2.62 12.77
N ASP A 101 -7.84 -3.56 13.70
CA ASP A 101 -6.97 -3.64 14.85
C ASP A 101 -5.58 -4.10 14.39
N ALA A 102 -4.53 -3.48 14.90
CA ALA A 102 -3.17 -3.86 14.51
C ALA A 102 -2.22 -3.87 15.71
N PHE A 103 -1.37 -4.89 15.76
CA PHE A 103 -0.22 -4.92 16.67
C PHE A 103 1.06 -4.73 15.87
N ASP A 104 1.90 -3.83 16.36
CA ASP A 104 3.27 -3.69 15.89
C ASP A 104 4.16 -4.74 16.57
N ILE A 105 4.97 -5.41 15.76
CA ILE A 105 5.87 -6.51 16.18
C ILE A 105 7.27 -6.22 15.66
N GLU A 106 8.16 -5.81 16.54
CA GLU A 106 9.55 -5.55 16.24
C GLU A 106 10.38 -6.81 16.47
N VAL A 107 10.79 -7.46 15.39
CA VAL A 107 11.55 -8.72 15.43
C VAL A 107 13.05 -8.44 15.37
N ASP A 108 13.76 -8.68 16.45
CA ASP A 108 15.24 -8.55 16.50
C ASP A 108 15.91 -9.77 15.82
N ALA A 109 15.74 -9.83 14.50
CA ALA A 109 16.35 -10.83 13.64
C ALA A 109 16.65 -10.27 12.25
N THR A 110 17.93 -10.18 11.90
CA THR A 110 18.40 -9.80 10.55
C THR A 110 18.64 -11.01 9.67
N ASP A 111 18.72 -12.20 10.24
CA ASP A 111 18.77 -13.47 9.52
C ASP A 111 17.38 -13.81 8.97
N THR A 112 17.29 -14.08 7.67
CA THR A 112 16.03 -14.32 6.95
C THR A 112 15.30 -15.56 7.48
N ASP A 113 15.99 -16.66 7.73
CA ASP A 113 15.38 -17.90 8.20
C ASP A 113 14.76 -17.71 9.59
N ARG A 114 15.54 -17.10 10.50
CA ARG A 114 15.06 -16.80 11.85
C ARG A 114 13.87 -15.85 11.85
N PHE A 115 13.90 -14.84 10.97
CA PHE A 115 12.77 -13.89 10.83
C PHE A 115 11.51 -14.61 10.34
N VAL A 116 11.61 -15.37 9.26
CA VAL A 116 10.48 -16.12 8.68
C VAL A 116 9.89 -17.10 9.70
N GLU A 117 10.74 -17.91 10.38
CA GLU A 117 10.26 -18.86 11.38
C GLU A 117 9.58 -18.16 12.59
N THR A 118 10.10 -17.00 13.01
CA THR A 118 9.46 -16.21 14.07
C THR A 118 8.06 -15.72 13.64
N VAL A 119 7.94 -15.18 12.44
CA VAL A 119 6.66 -14.70 11.90
C VAL A 119 5.66 -15.83 11.75
N LYS A 120 6.08 -16.99 11.24
CA LYS A 120 5.23 -18.19 11.15
C LYS A 120 4.72 -18.65 12.51
N ALA A 121 5.57 -18.63 13.52
CA ALA A 121 5.19 -19.07 14.86
C ALA A 121 4.10 -18.19 15.51
N ILE A 122 4.03 -16.91 15.18
CA ILE A 122 3.02 -15.98 15.71
C ILE A 122 1.80 -15.79 14.78
N ALA A 123 1.89 -16.23 13.52
CA ALA A 123 0.84 -16.06 12.51
C ALA A 123 -0.56 -16.58 12.92
N PRO A 124 -0.73 -17.62 13.75
CA PRO A 124 -2.05 -18.06 14.20
C PRO A 124 -2.89 -16.98 14.88
N THR A 125 -2.26 -15.97 15.48
CA THR A 125 -2.94 -14.84 16.15
C THR A 125 -3.65 -13.91 15.17
N PHE A 126 -3.14 -13.77 13.95
CA PHE A 126 -3.49 -12.70 13.02
C PHE A 126 -4.33 -13.18 11.84
N GLY A 127 -5.19 -12.28 11.35
CA GLY A 127 -5.91 -12.45 10.08
C GLY A 127 -5.11 -11.98 8.86
N GLY A 128 -4.03 -11.23 9.07
CA GLY A 128 -3.12 -10.77 8.01
C GLY A 128 -1.81 -10.22 8.57
N ILE A 129 -0.81 -10.07 7.71
CA ILE A 129 0.53 -9.59 8.07
C ILE A 129 0.96 -8.51 7.08
N ASN A 130 1.25 -7.33 7.60
CA ASN A 130 1.93 -6.24 6.90
C ASN A 130 3.42 -6.25 7.28
N LEU A 131 4.28 -6.53 6.33
CA LEU A 131 5.72 -6.36 6.47
C LEU A 131 6.11 -4.92 6.18
N GLU A 132 7.00 -4.35 6.98
CA GLU A 132 7.36 -2.93 6.91
C GLU A 132 8.85 -2.72 7.18
N ASP A 133 9.47 -1.77 6.47
CA ASP A 133 10.85 -1.31 6.73
C ASP A 133 11.91 -2.43 6.76
N ILE A 134 11.75 -3.43 5.89
CA ILE A 134 12.71 -4.53 5.70
C ILE A 134 13.52 -4.27 4.43
N LYS A 135 14.85 -4.28 4.55
CA LYS A 135 15.73 -3.95 3.43
C LYS A 135 15.70 -4.99 2.30
N ALA A 136 15.96 -4.52 1.09
CA ALA A 136 16.26 -5.38 -0.05
C ALA A 136 17.75 -5.85 -0.02
N PRO A 137 18.06 -7.07 -0.52
CA PRO A 137 17.15 -7.99 -1.22
C PRO A 137 16.34 -8.91 -0.30
N GLU A 138 16.62 -8.97 1.01
CA GLU A 138 16.03 -9.91 1.96
C GLU A 138 14.51 -9.81 2.02
N CYS A 139 13.93 -8.61 1.87
CA CYS A 139 12.48 -8.41 1.89
C CYS A 139 11.73 -9.19 0.81
N PHE A 140 12.36 -9.43 -0.35
CA PHE A 140 11.74 -10.21 -1.43
C PHE A 140 11.59 -11.69 -1.06
N GLU A 141 12.64 -12.26 -0.47
CA GLU A 141 12.65 -13.65 -0.02
C GLU A 141 11.70 -13.86 1.16
N ILE A 142 11.76 -12.96 2.16
CA ILE A 142 10.88 -13.00 3.34
C ILE A 142 9.41 -12.98 2.92
N GLU A 143 9.01 -12.04 2.08
CA GLU A 143 7.63 -11.95 1.63
C GLU A 143 7.22 -13.18 0.83
N ALA A 144 8.05 -13.62 -0.11
CA ALA A 144 7.74 -14.77 -0.96
C ALA A 144 7.50 -16.05 -0.13
N ARG A 145 8.39 -16.34 0.82
CA ARG A 145 8.28 -17.50 1.71
C ARG A 145 7.05 -17.42 2.61
N LEU A 146 6.81 -16.29 3.25
CA LEU A 146 5.64 -16.13 4.11
C LEU A 146 4.32 -16.24 3.35
N ARG A 147 4.27 -15.77 2.10
CA ARG A 147 3.08 -15.91 1.24
C ARG A 147 2.85 -17.34 0.78
N GLU A 148 3.90 -18.13 0.60
CA GLU A 148 3.83 -19.55 0.22
C GLU A 148 3.47 -20.43 1.42
N GLU A 149 3.98 -20.10 2.61
CA GLU A 149 3.90 -20.95 3.80
C GLU A 149 2.74 -20.61 4.75
N LEU A 150 2.01 -19.51 4.50
CA LEU A 150 0.87 -19.07 5.32
C LEU A 150 -0.41 -18.94 4.52
N ASP A 151 -1.54 -19.33 5.12
CA ASP A 151 -2.89 -19.25 4.55
C ASP A 151 -3.63 -17.97 4.98
N ILE A 152 -2.90 -16.85 5.16
CA ILE A 152 -3.44 -15.53 5.49
C ILE A 152 -2.78 -14.47 4.60
N PRO A 153 -3.43 -13.31 4.36
CA PRO A 153 -2.86 -12.21 3.60
C PRO A 153 -1.50 -11.76 4.17
N VAL A 154 -0.46 -11.79 3.34
CA VAL A 154 0.86 -11.22 3.64
C VAL A 154 1.24 -10.24 2.55
N MET A 155 1.70 -9.04 2.92
CA MET A 155 2.16 -8.03 1.99
C MET A 155 3.26 -7.17 2.61
N HIS A 156 4.28 -6.84 1.82
CA HIS A 156 5.29 -5.85 2.18
C HIS A 156 4.89 -4.48 1.60
N ASP A 157 4.52 -3.53 2.47
CA ASP A 157 3.92 -2.27 2.01
C ASP A 157 4.90 -1.37 1.24
N ASP A 158 6.18 -1.29 1.63
CA ASP A 158 7.17 -0.50 0.90
C ASP A 158 7.36 -0.97 -0.55
N GLN A 159 7.13 -2.26 -0.80
CA GLN A 159 7.13 -2.80 -2.16
C GLN A 159 5.83 -2.47 -2.88
N HIS A 160 4.70 -2.93 -2.32
CA HIS A 160 3.44 -2.99 -3.05
C HIS A 160 2.56 -1.77 -2.86
N GLY A 161 2.57 -1.13 -1.68
CA GLY A 161 1.84 0.10 -1.45
C GLY A 161 2.29 1.21 -2.39
N THR A 162 3.61 1.45 -2.46
CA THR A 162 4.20 2.44 -3.36
C THR A 162 3.93 2.11 -4.83
N ALA A 163 4.01 0.83 -5.22
CA ALA A 163 3.71 0.41 -6.59
C ALA A 163 2.26 0.70 -6.99
N ILE A 164 1.29 0.34 -6.14
CA ILE A 164 -0.13 0.54 -6.36
C ILE A 164 -0.46 2.02 -6.58
N ILE A 165 0.02 2.89 -5.68
CA ILE A 165 -0.26 4.32 -5.74
C ILE A 165 0.39 4.97 -6.96
N SER A 166 1.64 4.59 -7.23
CA SER A 166 2.35 5.05 -8.42
C SER A 166 1.66 4.60 -9.72
N GLY A 167 1.12 3.37 -9.73
CA GLY A 167 0.33 2.85 -10.86
C GLY A 167 -0.95 3.65 -11.10
N ALA A 168 -1.66 4.04 -10.03
CA ALA A 168 -2.86 4.87 -10.16
C ALA A 168 -2.51 6.28 -10.70
N ALA A 169 -1.43 6.88 -10.19
CA ALA A 169 -0.92 8.17 -10.68
C ALA A 169 -0.44 8.08 -12.13
N LEU A 170 0.24 6.98 -12.51
CA LEU A 170 0.67 6.73 -13.89
C LEU A 170 -0.52 6.69 -14.86
N LEU A 171 -1.53 5.86 -14.57
CA LEU A 171 -2.71 5.71 -15.43
C LEU A 171 -3.38 7.06 -15.67
N ASN A 172 -3.60 7.83 -14.62
CA ASN A 172 -4.27 9.11 -14.69
C ASN A 172 -3.40 10.21 -15.31
N GLY A 173 -2.10 10.22 -15.02
CA GLY A 173 -1.15 11.16 -15.61
C GLY A 173 -1.02 10.95 -17.12
N LEU A 174 -0.93 9.71 -17.58
CA LEU A 174 -0.90 9.38 -19.00
C LEU A 174 -2.21 9.74 -19.72
N GLU A 175 -3.36 9.51 -19.07
CA GLU A 175 -4.66 9.93 -19.64
C GLU A 175 -4.73 11.44 -19.83
N ILE A 176 -4.28 12.24 -18.83
CA ILE A 176 -4.22 13.71 -18.94
C ILE A 176 -3.26 14.15 -20.03
N ALA A 177 -2.13 13.45 -20.18
CA ALA A 177 -1.17 13.72 -21.26
C ALA A 177 -1.62 13.21 -22.63
N GLY A 178 -2.74 12.48 -22.71
CA GLY A 178 -3.24 11.88 -23.96
C GLY A 178 -2.35 10.76 -24.50
N LYS A 179 -1.66 10.02 -23.61
CA LYS A 179 -0.69 8.97 -23.95
C LYS A 179 -1.20 7.58 -23.58
N SER A 180 -0.87 6.57 -24.42
CA SER A 180 -1.13 5.17 -24.13
C SER A 180 -0.05 4.61 -23.19
N ILE A 181 -0.44 3.78 -22.23
CA ILE A 181 0.53 3.11 -21.35
C ILE A 181 1.45 2.16 -22.11
N ALA A 182 0.94 1.51 -23.16
CA ALA A 182 1.73 0.57 -23.97
C ALA A 182 2.88 1.26 -24.72
N ASP A 183 2.68 2.52 -25.10
CA ASP A 183 3.65 3.28 -25.90
C ASP A 183 4.50 4.24 -25.06
N ALA A 184 4.12 4.46 -23.79
CA ALA A 184 4.80 5.39 -22.89
C ALA A 184 6.23 4.93 -22.57
N ARG A 185 7.21 5.83 -22.70
CA ARG A 185 8.59 5.61 -22.29
C ARG A 185 8.75 5.99 -20.83
N VAL A 186 9.04 5.00 -20.00
CA VAL A 186 9.09 5.13 -18.53
C VAL A 186 10.50 4.92 -18.02
N VAL A 187 11.00 5.87 -17.25
CA VAL A 187 12.28 5.78 -16.54
C VAL A 187 12.03 5.73 -15.03
N ILE A 188 12.47 4.65 -14.40
CA ILE A 188 12.43 4.49 -12.95
C ILE A 188 13.85 4.67 -12.39
N ASN A 189 14.04 5.68 -11.54
CA ASN A 189 15.31 5.91 -10.87
C ASN A 189 15.28 5.40 -9.43
N GLY A 190 16.08 4.41 -9.16
CA GLY A 190 16.11 3.54 -8.01
C GLY A 190 16.04 2.08 -8.46
N ALA A 191 16.65 1.16 -7.73
CA ALA A 191 16.62 -0.27 -8.02
C ALA A 191 16.49 -1.11 -6.73
N GLY A 192 15.86 -0.51 -5.72
CA GLY A 192 15.48 -1.14 -4.47
C GLY A 192 14.11 -1.81 -4.53
N ALA A 193 13.58 -2.20 -3.36
CA ALA A 193 12.32 -2.93 -3.22
C ALA A 193 11.13 -2.21 -3.91
N ALA A 194 10.95 -0.92 -3.67
CA ALA A 194 9.89 -0.14 -4.29
C ALA A 194 10.02 -0.09 -5.81
N ALA A 195 11.20 0.25 -6.34
CA ALA A 195 11.42 0.40 -7.78
C ALA A 195 11.12 -0.89 -8.56
N VAL A 196 11.58 -2.03 -8.05
CA VAL A 196 11.32 -3.36 -8.65
C VAL A 196 9.83 -3.66 -8.67
N SER A 197 9.13 -3.42 -7.57
CA SER A 197 7.69 -3.68 -7.47
C SER A 197 6.86 -2.74 -8.34
N ILE A 198 7.27 -1.47 -8.46
CA ILE A 198 6.69 -0.49 -9.38
C ILE A 198 6.85 -0.96 -10.82
N ALA A 199 8.07 -1.32 -11.22
CA ALA A 199 8.36 -1.81 -12.57
C ALA A 199 7.48 -3.02 -12.92
N ARG A 200 7.42 -4.02 -12.04
CA ARG A 200 6.58 -5.20 -12.24
C ARG A 200 5.09 -4.87 -12.34
N LEU A 201 4.59 -3.96 -11.52
CA LEU A 201 3.19 -3.54 -11.60
C LEU A 201 2.89 -2.77 -12.89
N PHE A 202 3.79 -1.89 -13.34
CA PHE A 202 3.61 -1.13 -14.58
C PHE A 202 3.55 -2.06 -15.81
N LEU A 203 4.40 -3.10 -15.85
CA LEU A 203 4.33 -4.13 -16.88
C LEU A 203 2.97 -4.87 -16.85
N LYS A 204 2.43 -5.17 -15.67
CA LYS A 204 1.10 -5.78 -15.52
C LYS A 204 -0.06 -4.84 -15.88
N LEU A 205 0.13 -3.53 -15.76
CA LEU A 205 -0.82 -2.52 -16.22
C LEU A 205 -0.81 -2.33 -17.75
N GLY A 206 0.13 -2.96 -18.46
CA GLY A 206 0.21 -2.95 -19.91
C GLY A 206 1.35 -2.11 -20.49
N LEU A 207 2.30 -1.67 -19.66
CA LEU A 207 3.54 -1.05 -20.16
C LEU A 207 4.34 -2.08 -20.97
N ASN A 208 4.81 -1.69 -22.17
CA ASN A 208 5.72 -2.53 -22.92
C ASN A 208 7.10 -2.57 -22.25
N CYS A 209 7.67 -3.76 -22.04
CA CYS A 209 8.97 -3.92 -21.38
C CYS A 209 10.11 -3.20 -22.13
N GLU A 210 10.05 -3.07 -23.44
CA GLU A 210 11.04 -2.33 -24.24
C GLU A 210 11.07 -0.82 -23.93
N ASN A 211 9.96 -0.28 -23.40
CA ASN A 211 9.79 1.12 -23.04
C ASN A 211 10.14 1.42 -21.58
N LEU A 212 10.53 0.41 -20.80
CA LEU A 212 10.92 0.55 -19.40
C LEU A 212 12.44 0.62 -19.28
N VAL A 213 12.96 1.66 -18.62
CA VAL A 213 14.36 1.78 -18.24
C VAL A 213 14.47 1.96 -16.74
N LEU A 214 15.21 1.06 -16.08
CA LEU A 214 15.54 1.15 -14.66
C LEU A 214 16.95 1.73 -14.51
N CYS A 215 17.12 2.67 -13.57
CA CYS A 215 18.43 3.24 -13.22
C CYS A 215 18.77 2.95 -11.75
N ASP A 216 20.04 2.69 -11.46
CA ASP A 216 20.57 2.63 -10.10
C ASP A 216 21.73 3.63 -9.92
N SER A 217 22.44 3.56 -8.79
CA SER A 217 23.57 4.46 -8.49
C SER A 217 24.75 4.35 -9.47
N LYS A 218 24.77 3.35 -10.34
CA LYS A 218 25.80 3.12 -11.36
C LYS A 218 25.33 3.51 -12.77
N GLY A 219 24.09 3.98 -12.93
CA GLY A 219 23.46 4.33 -14.21
C GLY A 219 22.38 3.36 -14.63
N VAL A 220 22.18 3.19 -15.92
CA VAL A 220 21.13 2.32 -16.48
C VAL A 220 21.39 0.86 -16.12
N VAL A 221 20.34 0.16 -15.68
CA VAL A 221 20.35 -1.28 -15.48
C VAL A 221 20.19 -1.95 -16.84
N SER A 222 21.29 -2.26 -17.50
CA SER A 222 21.32 -2.86 -18.84
C SER A 222 21.89 -4.28 -18.82
N THR A 223 21.51 -5.10 -19.79
CA THR A 223 22.01 -6.47 -19.97
C THR A 223 23.52 -6.54 -20.23
N ARG A 224 24.18 -5.40 -20.52
CA ARG A 224 25.63 -5.27 -20.68
C ARG A 224 26.39 -5.26 -19.35
N ARG A 225 25.70 -5.15 -18.22
CA ARG A 225 26.31 -5.08 -16.87
C ARG A 225 26.49 -6.48 -16.28
N GLU A 226 27.66 -6.71 -15.69
CA GLU A 226 28.04 -7.98 -15.03
C GLU A 226 27.75 -7.97 -13.50
N ASP A 227 27.37 -6.83 -12.93
CA ASP A 227 27.20 -6.64 -11.50
C ASP A 227 25.73 -6.68 -11.03
N LEU A 228 24.83 -7.18 -11.87
CA LEU A 228 23.41 -7.25 -11.57
C LEU A 228 23.10 -8.46 -10.66
N ASN A 229 22.21 -8.25 -9.71
CA ASN A 229 21.59 -9.37 -9.00
C ASN A 229 20.42 -9.95 -9.83
N PRO A 230 19.93 -11.18 -9.54
CA PRO A 230 18.88 -11.83 -10.34
C PRO A 230 17.59 -11.02 -10.49
N VAL A 231 17.28 -10.16 -9.51
CA VAL A 231 16.07 -9.31 -9.56
C VAL A 231 16.24 -8.17 -10.56
N LYS A 232 17.42 -7.54 -10.60
CA LYS A 232 17.75 -6.50 -11.57
C LYS A 232 17.91 -7.05 -12.98
N GLU A 233 18.49 -8.25 -13.14
CA GLU A 233 18.62 -8.91 -14.44
C GLU A 233 17.28 -9.06 -15.15
N GLN A 234 16.20 -9.40 -14.44
CA GLN A 234 14.86 -9.52 -15.00
C GLN A 234 14.27 -8.22 -15.55
N LEU A 235 14.81 -7.07 -15.14
CA LEU A 235 14.34 -5.74 -15.50
C LEU A 235 15.40 -4.96 -16.31
N ALA A 236 16.51 -5.61 -16.68
CA ALA A 236 17.58 -4.99 -17.45
C ALA A 236 17.13 -4.71 -18.88
N THR A 237 17.46 -3.53 -19.39
CA THR A 237 17.15 -3.15 -20.77
C THR A 237 18.28 -3.57 -21.72
N ASP A 238 17.89 -3.94 -22.96
CA ASP A 238 18.82 -4.22 -24.07
C ASP A 238 19.22 -2.96 -24.86
N ARG A 239 18.69 -1.78 -24.48
CA ARG A 239 18.98 -0.53 -25.18
C ARG A 239 20.45 -0.18 -25.10
N GLU A 240 21.08 0.06 -26.25
CA GLU A 240 22.50 0.41 -26.39
C GLU A 240 22.75 1.93 -26.37
N ASP A 241 21.69 2.73 -26.54
CA ASP A 241 21.73 4.19 -26.67
C ASP A 241 21.62 4.93 -25.32
N VAL A 242 21.52 4.20 -24.20
CA VAL A 242 21.35 4.79 -22.86
C VAL A 242 22.31 4.15 -21.85
N ASP A 243 23.10 5.00 -21.17
CA ASP A 243 24.02 4.58 -20.10
C ASP A 243 23.74 5.34 -18.79
N THR A 244 23.29 6.56 -18.87
CA THR A 244 23.03 7.43 -17.71
C THR A 244 21.55 7.73 -17.56
N LEU A 245 21.14 8.25 -16.39
CA LEU A 245 19.81 8.78 -16.17
C LEU A 245 19.46 9.88 -17.20
N ALA A 246 20.40 10.75 -17.52
CA ALA A 246 20.20 11.83 -18.46
C ALA A 246 19.91 11.31 -19.88
N ASP A 247 20.60 10.25 -20.32
CA ASP A 247 20.34 9.60 -21.61
C ASP A 247 18.95 8.99 -21.64
N ALA A 248 18.60 8.25 -20.58
CA ALA A 248 17.31 7.58 -20.47
C ALA A 248 16.12 8.57 -20.49
N LEU A 249 16.30 9.77 -19.96
CA LEU A 249 15.26 10.79 -19.89
C LEU A 249 15.02 11.53 -21.19
N GLN A 250 15.92 11.43 -22.17
CA GLN A 250 15.71 12.09 -23.47
C GLN A 250 14.47 11.55 -24.19
N GLY A 251 13.44 12.40 -24.25
CA GLY A 251 12.14 12.07 -24.83
C GLY A 251 11.36 11.02 -24.02
N ALA A 252 11.69 10.77 -22.74
CA ALA A 252 10.87 9.95 -21.86
C ALA A 252 9.55 10.64 -21.51
N ASP A 253 8.48 9.86 -21.40
CA ASP A 253 7.14 10.33 -21.05
C ASP A 253 6.96 10.43 -19.54
N VAL A 254 7.62 9.52 -18.80
CA VAL A 254 7.47 9.37 -17.35
C VAL A 254 8.83 9.24 -16.69
N PHE A 255 9.06 10.04 -15.66
CA PHE A 255 10.08 9.81 -14.66
C PHE A 255 9.43 9.39 -13.35
N LEU A 256 9.93 8.32 -12.73
CA LEU A 256 9.58 7.93 -11.38
C LEU A 256 10.85 7.77 -10.54
N GLY A 257 10.96 8.56 -9.48
CA GLY A 257 12.07 8.53 -8.54
C GLY A 257 11.68 7.88 -7.21
N VAL A 258 12.43 6.89 -6.77
CA VAL A 258 12.41 6.26 -5.45
C VAL A 258 13.86 6.04 -4.99
N SER A 259 14.65 7.10 -5.03
CA SER A 259 16.11 7.02 -4.90
C SER A 259 16.67 8.05 -3.93
N ALA A 260 17.34 9.09 -4.44
CA ALA A 260 18.06 10.05 -3.66
C ALA A 260 17.62 11.50 -3.97
N PRO A 261 17.70 12.41 -2.99
CA PRO A 261 17.38 13.81 -3.19
C PRO A 261 18.23 14.46 -4.30
N GLY A 262 17.60 15.34 -5.11
CA GLY A 262 18.30 16.22 -6.04
C GLY A 262 18.96 15.53 -7.24
N ILE A 263 18.62 14.26 -7.51
CA ILE A 263 19.21 13.51 -8.63
C ILE A 263 18.62 13.92 -9.99
N LEU A 264 17.38 14.42 -10.01
CA LEU A 264 16.70 14.91 -11.21
C LEU A 264 16.93 16.41 -11.35
N THR A 265 17.59 16.85 -12.42
CA THR A 265 17.84 18.26 -12.65
C THR A 265 16.81 18.90 -13.57
N PRO A 266 16.60 20.25 -13.50
CA PRO A 266 15.74 20.96 -14.43
C PRO A 266 16.12 20.74 -15.90
N GLU A 267 17.41 20.58 -16.21
CA GLU A 267 17.92 20.28 -17.56
C GLU A 267 17.40 18.93 -18.04
N MET A 268 17.49 17.90 -17.21
CA MET A 268 16.95 16.57 -17.53
C MET A 268 15.45 16.62 -17.77
N VAL A 269 14.69 17.34 -16.94
CA VAL A 269 13.23 17.51 -17.14
C VAL A 269 12.91 18.15 -18.49
N ARG A 270 13.72 19.12 -18.94
CA ARG A 270 13.50 19.78 -20.24
C ARG A 270 13.72 18.84 -21.44
N THR A 271 14.51 17.78 -21.29
CA THR A 271 14.75 16.82 -22.38
C THR A 271 13.63 15.78 -22.54
N MET A 272 12.73 15.66 -21.57
CA MET A 272 11.60 14.74 -21.61
C MET A 272 10.59 15.09 -22.72
N ALA A 273 9.72 14.17 -23.07
CA ALA A 273 8.64 14.37 -24.04
C ALA A 273 7.68 15.50 -23.59
N HIS A 274 6.75 15.91 -24.47
CA HIS A 274 5.71 16.88 -24.09
C HIS A 274 4.79 16.30 -23.01
N ASP A 275 4.23 17.17 -22.16
CA ASP A 275 3.37 16.77 -21.04
C ASP A 275 3.96 15.62 -20.20
N PRO A 276 5.21 15.77 -19.68
CA PRO A 276 5.85 14.67 -18.96
C PRO A 276 5.23 14.51 -17.57
N LEU A 277 5.10 13.24 -17.16
CA LEU A 277 4.73 12.88 -15.80
C LEU A 277 5.99 12.68 -14.95
N VAL A 278 6.12 13.46 -13.89
CA VAL A 278 7.23 13.37 -12.93
C VAL A 278 6.71 12.97 -11.56
N LEU A 279 7.02 11.75 -11.13
CA LEU A 279 6.72 11.21 -9.80
C LEU A 279 8.01 11.22 -8.98
N ALA A 280 8.23 12.28 -8.19
CA ALA A 280 9.44 12.44 -7.34
C ALA A 280 9.10 12.01 -5.91
N LEU A 281 9.37 10.75 -5.56
CA LEU A 281 8.83 10.10 -4.38
C LEU A 281 9.84 9.87 -3.25
N ALA A 282 11.11 10.25 -3.41
CA ALA A 282 12.10 10.15 -2.33
C ALA A 282 11.67 11.00 -1.11
N ASN A 283 11.86 10.44 0.08
CA ASN A 283 11.50 11.06 1.35
C ASN A 283 12.74 11.19 2.27
N PRO A 284 12.84 12.28 3.03
CA PRO A 284 11.94 13.44 3.16
C PRO A 284 12.11 14.49 2.05
N THR A 285 13.18 14.43 1.24
CA THR A 285 13.49 15.36 0.16
C THR A 285 13.37 14.62 -1.17
N PRO A 286 12.55 15.14 -2.13
CA PRO A 286 12.34 14.47 -3.41
C PRO A 286 13.56 14.60 -4.34
N GLU A 287 13.54 13.86 -5.43
CA GLU A 287 14.56 13.86 -6.49
C GLU A 287 14.71 15.23 -7.18
N ILE A 288 13.64 16.00 -7.24
CA ILE A 288 13.58 17.41 -7.65
C ILE A 288 12.49 18.09 -6.81
N THR A 289 12.67 19.34 -6.43
CA THR A 289 11.61 20.08 -5.71
C THR A 289 10.47 20.45 -6.65
N TYR A 290 9.28 20.67 -6.09
CA TYR A 290 8.10 21.08 -6.86
C TYR A 290 8.38 22.39 -7.62
N GLU A 291 9.00 23.37 -6.94
CA GLU A 291 9.30 24.67 -7.48
C GLU A 291 10.28 24.59 -8.68
N GLU A 292 11.34 23.79 -8.55
CA GLU A 292 12.33 23.58 -9.63
C GLU A 292 11.69 22.86 -10.82
N ALA A 293 10.87 21.83 -10.56
CA ALA A 293 10.16 21.09 -11.59
C ALA A 293 9.21 22.00 -12.37
N MET A 294 8.35 22.73 -11.68
CA MET A 294 7.37 23.65 -12.30
C MET A 294 8.03 24.82 -13.02
N ALA A 295 9.18 25.31 -12.53
CA ALA A 295 9.97 26.35 -13.20
C ALA A 295 10.69 25.82 -14.45
N SER A 296 10.95 24.52 -14.55
CA SER A 296 11.68 23.94 -15.68
C SER A 296 10.88 23.96 -16.98
N ARG A 297 9.56 23.72 -16.89
CA ARG A 297 8.63 23.73 -18.04
C ARG A 297 7.16 23.79 -17.57
N PRO A 298 6.27 24.48 -18.33
CA PRO A 298 4.88 24.73 -17.90
C PRO A 298 3.91 23.55 -18.08
N ASP A 299 4.28 22.54 -18.88
CA ASP A 299 3.43 21.40 -19.24
C ASP A 299 3.65 20.17 -18.37
N ILE A 300 4.45 20.27 -17.31
CA ILE A 300 4.75 19.16 -16.40
C ILE A 300 3.51 18.72 -15.61
N ILE A 301 3.33 17.41 -15.46
CA ILE A 301 2.39 16.79 -14.52
C ILE A 301 3.23 16.24 -13.36
N PHE A 302 3.06 16.80 -12.16
CA PHE A 302 3.92 16.51 -11.01
C PHE A 302 3.20 15.83 -9.87
N ALA A 303 3.86 14.84 -9.26
CA ALA A 303 3.43 14.22 -8.01
C ALA A 303 4.62 13.92 -7.10
N THR A 304 4.38 13.87 -5.80
CA THR A 304 5.43 13.68 -4.78
C THR A 304 4.88 12.94 -3.56
N GLY A 305 5.76 12.38 -2.72
CA GLY A 305 5.37 11.79 -1.44
C GLY A 305 4.92 12.81 -0.37
N ARG A 306 5.19 14.09 -0.57
CA ARG A 306 4.92 15.15 0.40
C ARG A 306 3.45 15.57 0.41
N SER A 307 2.92 15.84 1.62
CA SER A 307 1.52 16.24 1.83
C SER A 307 1.23 17.73 1.55
N ASP A 308 2.27 18.56 1.47
CA ASP A 308 2.18 20.00 1.27
C ASP A 308 2.10 20.43 -0.20
N TYR A 309 2.13 19.46 -1.13
CA TYR A 309 1.99 19.68 -2.56
C TYR A 309 0.78 18.98 -3.17
N PRO A 310 0.33 19.36 -4.37
CA PRO A 310 -0.65 18.59 -5.15
C PRO A 310 -0.16 17.16 -5.42
N ASN A 311 -1.11 16.22 -5.60
CA ASN A 311 -0.82 14.82 -5.97
C ASN A 311 0.12 14.12 -4.99
N GLN A 312 -0.27 14.07 -3.72
CA GLN A 312 0.48 13.29 -2.72
C GLN A 312 0.36 11.78 -3.00
N VAL A 313 1.46 11.16 -3.40
CA VAL A 313 1.59 9.71 -3.56
C VAL A 313 1.97 9.11 -2.20
N ASN A 314 1.00 8.51 -1.51
CA ASN A 314 1.19 7.97 -0.16
C ASN A 314 0.50 6.61 -0.02
N ASN A 315 1.21 5.63 0.54
CA ASN A 315 0.76 4.25 0.72
C ASN A 315 -0.54 4.12 1.53
N VAL A 316 -0.88 5.12 2.35
CA VAL A 316 -2.13 5.15 3.13
C VAL A 316 -3.39 5.09 2.26
N LEU A 317 -3.28 5.44 0.98
CA LEU A 317 -4.37 5.28 0.00
C LEU A 317 -4.60 3.81 -0.41
N ALA A 318 -3.66 2.91 -0.13
CA ALA A 318 -3.72 1.52 -0.57
C ALA A 318 -3.86 0.53 0.58
N PHE A 319 -2.84 0.43 1.45
CA PHE A 319 -2.68 -0.72 2.35
C PHE A 319 -3.86 -0.94 3.32
N PRO A 320 -4.48 0.08 3.95
CA PRO A 320 -5.54 -0.17 4.90
C PRO A 320 -6.76 -0.82 4.24
N TYR A 321 -7.10 -0.32 3.08
CA TYR A 321 -8.27 -0.77 2.31
C TYR A 321 -8.03 -2.10 1.60
N LEU A 322 -6.79 -2.36 1.18
CA LEU A 322 -6.37 -3.64 0.62
C LEU A 322 -6.52 -4.76 1.66
N PHE A 323 -5.98 -4.54 2.87
CA PHE A 323 -6.17 -5.48 3.97
C PHE A 323 -7.64 -5.60 4.39
N ARG A 324 -8.40 -4.50 4.42
CA ARG A 324 -9.84 -4.55 4.73
C ARG A 324 -10.58 -5.45 3.75
N GLY A 325 -10.40 -5.25 2.45
CA GLY A 325 -11.04 -6.09 1.44
C GLY A 325 -10.60 -7.56 1.51
N ALA A 326 -9.33 -7.84 1.81
CA ALA A 326 -8.81 -9.19 1.99
C ALA A 326 -9.41 -9.89 3.23
N LEU A 327 -9.46 -9.18 4.38
CA LEU A 327 -10.03 -9.72 5.63
C LEU A 327 -11.53 -9.98 5.51
N ASP A 328 -12.29 -9.11 4.84
CA ASP A 328 -13.74 -9.23 4.70
C ASP A 328 -14.19 -10.50 3.97
N VAL A 329 -13.32 -11.09 3.18
CA VAL A 329 -13.59 -12.30 2.41
C VAL A 329 -12.71 -13.49 2.82
N TYR A 330 -11.97 -13.35 3.92
CA TYR A 330 -11.01 -14.36 4.40
C TYR A 330 -10.07 -14.84 3.29
N ALA A 331 -9.48 -13.89 2.56
CA ALA A 331 -8.53 -14.22 1.52
C ALA A 331 -7.31 -14.92 2.11
N SER A 332 -6.83 -15.97 1.45
CA SER A 332 -5.63 -16.71 1.87
C SER A 332 -4.32 -16.01 1.50
N THR A 333 -4.37 -15.05 0.60
CA THR A 333 -3.19 -14.27 0.16
C THR A 333 -3.61 -12.93 -0.43
N ILE A 334 -2.65 -12.01 -0.61
CA ILE A 334 -2.79 -10.84 -1.47
C ILE A 334 -2.08 -11.13 -2.79
N ASN A 335 -2.85 -11.29 -3.86
CA ASN A 335 -2.34 -11.56 -5.21
C ASN A 335 -2.26 -10.30 -6.08
N ASP A 336 -1.82 -10.47 -7.33
CA ASP A 336 -1.65 -9.35 -8.25
C ASP A 336 -2.98 -8.78 -8.75
N GLU A 337 -4.00 -9.60 -8.91
CA GLU A 337 -5.36 -9.19 -9.28
C GLU A 337 -5.94 -8.22 -8.24
N MET A 338 -5.73 -8.48 -6.96
CA MET A 338 -6.14 -7.58 -5.88
C MET A 338 -5.37 -6.25 -5.93
N LYS A 339 -4.05 -6.27 -6.17
CA LYS A 339 -3.22 -5.06 -6.29
C LYS A 339 -3.64 -4.20 -7.50
N LEU A 340 -3.88 -4.83 -8.64
CA LEU A 340 -4.42 -4.17 -9.85
C LEU A 340 -5.81 -3.58 -9.60
N ALA A 341 -6.66 -4.29 -8.86
CA ALA A 341 -7.99 -3.81 -8.50
C ALA A 341 -7.93 -2.52 -7.66
N VAL A 342 -7.01 -2.43 -6.68
CA VAL A 342 -6.77 -1.20 -5.92
C VAL A 342 -6.30 -0.08 -6.84
N THR A 343 -5.30 -0.35 -7.67
CA THR A 343 -4.74 0.63 -8.62
C THR A 343 -5.82 1.25 -9.50
N HIS A 344 -6.65 0.41 -10.12
CA HIS A 344 -7.76 0.86 -10.95
C HIS A 344 -8.88 1.55 -10.16
N ALA A 345 -9.16 1.11 -8.94
CA ALA A 345 -10.16 1.73 -8.09
C ALA A 345 -9.76 3.16 -7.71
N LEU A 346 -8.50 3.37 -7.31
CA LEU A 346 -7.95 4.69 -7.00
C LEU A 346 -7.93 5.61 -8.23
N ALA A 347 -7.48 5.10 -9.38
CA ALA A 347 -7.44 5.87 -10.62
C ALA A 347 -8.86 6.33 -11.04
N ARG A 348 -9.87 5.48 -10.91
CA ARG A 348 -11.26 5.84 -11.20
C ARG A 348 -11.84 6.82 -10.20
N LEU A 349 -11.59 6.61 -8.89
CA LEU A 349 -12.14 7.46 -7.83
C LEU A 349 -11.70 8.92 -7.96
N ALA A 350 -10.48 9.18 -8.43
CA ALA A 350 -9.99 10.53 -8.70
C ALA A 350 -10.81 11.29 -9.75
N LYS A 351 -11.51 10.58 -10.65
CA LYS A 351 -12.34 11.17 -11.72
C LYS A 351 -13.76 11.52 -11.26
N GLU A 352 -14.18 10.99 -10.11
CA GLU A 352 -15.49 11.25 -9.54
C GLU A 352 -15.52 12.62 -8.85
N PRO A 353 -16.69 13.30 -8.80
CA PRO A 353 -16.83 14.57 -8.09
C PRO A 353 -16.33 14.48 -6.64
N VAL A 354 -15.47 15.42 -6.25
CA VAL A 354 -14.86 15.42 -4.90
C VAL A 354 -15.89 15.84 -3.84
N PRO A 355 -16.06 15.08 -2.75
CA PRO A 355 -16.98 15.41 -1.67
C PRO A 355 -16.66 16.74 -0.99
N GLN A 356 -17.71 17.48 -0.57
CA GLN A 356 -17.56 18.77 0.10
C GLN A 356 -16.75 18.69 1.41
N GLU A 357 -16.82 17.57 2.13
CA GLU A 357 -16.03 17.35 3.34
C GLU A 357 -14.52 17.26 3.04
N VAL A 358 -14.14 16.68 1.90
CA VAL A 358 -12.74 16.65 1.45
C VAL A 358 -12.28 18.08 1.13
N LEU A 359 -13.07 18.83 0.35
CA LEU A 359 -12.75 20.21 0.04
C LEU A 359 -12.55 21.06 1.29
N LYS A 360 -13.43 20.90 2.30
CA LYS A 360 -13.33 21.61 3.59
C LYS A 360 -12.05 21.23 4.35
N THR A 361 -11.69 19.95 4.39
CA THR A 361 -10.49 19.46 5.08
C THR A 361 -9.22 20.08 4.54
N TYR A 362 -9.16 20.30 3.21
CA TYR A 362 -7.99 20.89 2.57
C TYR A 362 -8.11 22.41 2.32
N GLY A 363 -9.20 23.05 2.79
CA GLY A 363 -9.41 24.49 2.61
C GLY A 363 -9.62 24.91 1.15
N LEU A 364 -10.09 23.98 0.30
CA LEU A 364 -10.26 24.19 -1.14
C LEU A 364 -11.72 24.57 -1.48
N LYS A 365 -11.89 25.41 -2.50
CA LYS A 365 -13.22 25.76 -3.03
C LYS A 365 -13.72 24.73 -4.05
N SER A 366 -12.81 24.18 -4.82
CA SER A 366 -13.07 23.15 -5.82
C SER A 366 -11.82 22.30 -6.02
N LEU A 367 -12.00 21.06 -6.42
CA LEU A 367 -10.95 20.13 -6.83
C LEU A 367 -11.58 19.17 -7.84
N SER A 368 -10.92 18.96 -8.97
CA SER A 368 -11.40 18.07 -10.01
C SER A 368 -10.22 17.37 -10.69
N PHE A 369 -10.49 16.23 -11.31
CA PHE A 369 -9.53 15.48 -12.07
C PHE A 369 -8.76 16.37 -13.05
N GLY A 370 -7.44 16.27 -13.02
CA GLY A 370 -6.53 17.10 -13.80
C GLY A 370 -5.11 17.07 -13.26
N ARG A 371 -4.24 17.94 -13.78
CA ARG A 371 -2.79 17.98 -13.44
C ARG A 371 -2.50 18.11 -11.94
N GLU A 372 -3.39 18.74 -11.17
CA GLU A 372 -3.24 18.92 -9.71
C GLU A 372 -4.04 17.91 -8.88
N TYR A 373 -4.76 16.97 -9.54
CA TYR A 373 -5.54 15.94 -8.86
C TYR A 373 -5.54 14.64 -9.68
N LEU A 374 -4.47 13.87 -9.57
CA LEU A 374 -4.29 12.56 -10.22
C LEU A 374 -4.86 11.41 -9.40
N ILE A 375 -4.82 11.53 -8.10
CA ILE A 375 -5.20 10.49 -7.12
C ILE A 375 -6.05 11.11 -6.01
N PRO A 376 -6.91 10.31 -5.35
CA PRO A 376 -7.74 10.80 -4.26
C PRO A 376 -6.91 11.34 -3.09
N LYS A 377 -7.49 12.23 -2.29
CA LYS A 377 -6.88 12.69 -1.04
C LYS A 377 -7.06 11.63 0.05
N PRO A 378 -6.09 11.46 0.98
CA PRO A 378 -6.18 10.47 2.06
C PRO A 378 -7.42 10.59 2.95
N SER A 379 -7.99 11.77 3.10
CA SER A 379 -9.22 12.01 3.87
C SER A 379 -10.52 11.71 3.11
N ASP A 380 -10.45 11.18 1.90
CA ASP A 380 -11.66 10.88 1.11
C ASP A 380 -12.40 9.69 1.73
N PRO A 381 -13.60 9.88 2.29
CA PRO A 381 -14.34 8.82 2.99
C PRO A 381 -14.80 7.68 2.07
N ARG A 382 -14.79 7.89 0.76
CA ARG A 382 -15.18 6.88 -0.23
C ARG A 382 -14.13 5.77 -0.40
N LEU A 383 -12.87 6.05 -0.02
CA LEU A 383 -11.75 5.10 -0.18
C LEU A 383 -12.05 3.74 0.44
N LEU A 384 -12.58 3.72 1.66
CA LEU A 384 -12.90 2.48 2.36
C LEU A 384 -13.85 1.61 1.54
N ALA A 385 -14.98 2.15 1.13
CA ALA A 385 -15.99 1.38 0.40
C ALA A 385 -15.53 1.00 -1.01
N VAL A 386 -14.96 1.94 -1.76
CA VAL A 386 -14.60 1.73 -3.17
C VAL A 386 -13.42 0.76 -3.30
N VAL A 387 -12.37 0.98 -2.52
CA VAL A 387 -11.13 0.20 -2.64
C VAL A 387 -11.31 -1.19 -2.02
N ALA A 388 -11.82 -1.28 -0.78
CA ALA A 388 -11.99 -2.59 -0.13
C ALA A 388 -12.96 -3.50 -0.90
N THR A 389 -14.04 -2.95 -1.48
CA THR A 389 -14.94 -3.73 -2.33
C THR A 389 -14.28 -4.23 -3.62
N ALA A 390 -13.44 -3.41 -4.25
CA ALA A 390 -12.70 -3.83 -5.44
C ALA A 390 -11.75 -4.99 -5.12
N VAL A 391 -11.06 -4.91 -3.98
CA VAL A 391 -10.16 -5.97 -3.49
C VAL A 391 -10.92 -7.26 -3.18
N ALA A 392 -12.00 -7.18 -2.41
CA ALA A 392 -12.81 -8.33 -2.05
C ALA A 392 -13.33 -9.07 -3.28
N ARG A 393 -13.79 -8.32 -4.29
CA ARG A 393 -14.22 -8.88 -5.58
C ARG A 393 -13.07 -9.59 -6.29
N ALA A 394 -11.92 -8.92 -6.43
CA ALA A 394 -10.76 -9.51 -7.09
C ALA A 394 -10.27 -10.78 -6.39
N ALA A 395 -10.28 -10.82 -5.05
CA ALA A 395 -9.94 -12.01 -4.27
C ALA A 395 -10.88 -13.19 -4.55
N ILE A 396 -12.19 -12.93 -4.63
CA ILE A 396 -13.20 -13.97 -4.94
C ILE A 396 -13.07 -14.44 -6.40
N GLU A 397 -12.93 -13.51 -7.34
CA GLU A 397 -12.84 -13.78 -8.78
C GLU A 397 -11.56 -14.55 -9.13
N SER A 398 -10.45 -14.26 -8.44
CA SER A 398 -9.17 -14.97 -8.62
C SER A 398 -9.04 -16.26 -7.82
N GLY A 399 -10.06 -16.62 -7.02
CA GLY A 399 -10.14 -17.91 -6.32
C GLY A 399 -9.30 -18.00 -5.04
N VAL A 400 -8.77 -16.87 -4.53
CA VAL A 400 -8.00 -16.83 -3.28
C VAL A 400 -8.85 -16.56 -2.04
N ALA A 401 -10.16 -16.44 -2.22
CA ALA A 401 -11.12 -16.26 -1.14
C ALA A 401 -12.37 -17.13 -1.37
N PRO A 402 -13.04 -17.63 -0.32
CA PRO A 402 -14.32 -18.27 -0.45
C PRO A 402 -15.37 -17.31 -1.02
N LYS A 403 -16.38 -17.84 -1.75
CA LYS A 403 -17.47 -17.02 -2.32
C LYS A 403 -18.47 -16.48 -1.29
N ILE A 404 -18.09 -16.43 -0.03
CA ILE A 404 -18.91 -15.94 1.08
C ILE A 404 -18.37 -14.58 1.50
N LEU A 405 -19.26 -13.60 1.55
CA LEU A 405 -18.93 -12.26 2.02
C LEU A 405 -19.35 -12.14 3.48
N HIS A 406 -18.39 -11.86 4.33
CA HIS A 406 -18.66 -11.43 5.70
C HIS A 406 -18.68 -9.90 5.76
N LEU A 407 -19.76 -9.34 6.28
CA LEU A 407 -19.78 -7.90 6.55
C LEU A 407 -18.74 -7.59 7.62
N PRO A 408 -17.85 -6.60 7.42
CA PRO A 408 -16.82 -6.27 8.38
C PRO A 408 -17.43 -5.81 9.71
N ILE A 409 -16.73 -6.06 10.81
CA ILE A 409 -17.06 -5.51 12.14
C ILE A 409 -16.65 -4.03 12.13
N LEU A 410 -17.37 -3.23 11.38
CA LEU A 410 -17.17 -1.77 11.34
C LEU A 410 -17.96 -1.08 12.45
N THR A 411 -17.53 0.10 12.83
CA THR A 411 -18.37 0.96 13.69
C THR A 411 -19.71 1.25 13.01
N PRO A 412 -20.80 1.46 13.75
CA PRO A 412 -22.14 1.68 13.16
C PRO A 412 -22.17 2.77 12.08
N GLN A 413 -21.41 3.87 12.24
CA GLN A 413 -21.31 4.93 11.26
C GLN A 413 -20.61 4.48 9.96
N ARG A 414 -19.57 3.65 10.08
CA ARG A 414 -18.84 3.10 8.92
C ARG A 414 -19.61 1.97 8.26
N GLN A 415 -20.37 1.17 9.03
CA GLN A 415 -21.26 0.15 8.49
C GLN A 415 -22.31 0.76 7.54
N VAL A 416 -22.92 1.88 7.90
CA VAL A 416 -23.91 2.56 7.05
C VAL A 416 -23.30 3.02 5.73
N GLN A 417 -22.11 3.64 5.76
CA GLN A 417 -21.40 4.04 4.54
C GLN A 417 -21.03 2.84 3.67
N TYR A 418 -20.46 1.79 4.28
CA TYR A 418 -20.04 0.58 3.58
C TYR A 418 -21.24 -0.15 2.96
N LEU A 419 -22.35 -0.33 3.70
CA LEU A 419 -23.57 -0.97 3.23
C LEU A 419 -24.23 -0.20 2.10
N PHE A 420 -24.28 1.13 2.17
CA PHE A 420 -24.85 1.98 1.13
C PHE A 420 -24.12 1.81 -0.21
N PHE A 421 -22.80 1.93 -0.20
CA PHE A 421 -21.98 1.73 -1.41
C PHE A 421 -22.01 0.27 -1.89
N TYR A 422 -22.06 -0.68 -0.96
CA TYR A 422 -22.14 -2.09 -1.25
C TYR A 422 -23.46 -2.47 -1.93
N GLN A 423 -24.59 -1.99 -1.42
CA GLN A 423 -25.91 -2.16 -2.05
C GLN A 423 -25.98 -1.50 -3.44
N LEU A 424 -25.35 -0.35 -3.60
CA LEU A 424 -25.26 0.32 -4.89
C LEU A 424 -24.51 -0.53 -5.92
N ILE A 425 -23.41 -1.19 -5.51
CA ILE A 425 -22.63 -2.08 -6.38
C ILE A 425 -23.40 -3.36 -6.73
N LEU A 426 -24.16 -3.92 -5.78
CA LEU A 426 -25.02 -5.08 -6.04
C LEU A 426 -26.19 -4.75 -6.98
N SER A 427 -26.72 -3.53 -6.95
CA SER A 427 -27.83 -3.12 -7.81
C SER A 427 -27.45 -2.95 -9.29
N PHE A 428 -26.18 -2.88 -9.62
CA PHE A 428 -25.66 -2.80 -11.00
C PHE A 428 -25.35 -4.16 -11.63
N ARG A 429 -25.80 -5.29 -11.04
CA ARG A 429 -25.44 -6.63 -11.52
C ARG A 429 -26.59 -7.44 -12.06
N GLU A 430 -26.26 -8.23 -13.09
CA GLU A 430 -27.03 -9.34 -13.66
C GLU A 430 -27.31 -10.47 -12.66
N PRO A 431 -28.33 -11.33 -12.89
CA PRO A 431 -28.97 -12.19 -11.89
C PRO A 431 -28.16 -13.43 -11.44
N ALA A 432 -26.84 -13.49 -11.65
CA ALA A 432 -26.05 -14.71 -11.42
C ALA A 432 -25.47 -14.89 -10.00
N PHE A 433 -25.64 -13.93 -9.07
CA PHE A 433 -25.07 -14.04 -7.73
C PHE A 433 -26.11 -13.78 -6.63
N GLN A 434 -26.80 -14.84 -6.21
CA GLN A 434 -27.51 -14.83 -4.93
C GLN A 434 -26.51 -15.06 -3.80
N TYR A 435 -26.19 -14.00 -3.05
CA TYR A 435 -25.42 -14.09 -1.83
C TYR A 435 -26.35 -14.28 -0.64
N ILE A 436 -26.08 -15.27 0.19
CA ILE A 436 -26.74 -15.43 1.49
C ILE A 436 -26.01 -14.47 2.45
N ILE A 437 -26.70 -13.40 2.82
CA ILE A 437 -26.25 -12.49 3.90
C ILE A 437 -26.71 -13.15 5.20
N HIS A 438 -25.76 -13.66 5.99
CA HIS A 438 -26.04 -14.05 7.37
C HIS A 438 -25.69 -12.87 8.28
N PHE A 439 -26.71 -12.37 8.98
CA PHE A 439 -26.59 -11.39 10.06
C PHE A 439 -26.04 -12.03 11.33
#